data_e34175b96aa42bfcf89e3ffa63157b42
#
_entry.id   e34175b96aa42bfcf89e3ffa63157b42
#
_cell.length_a   1.000
_cell.length_b   1.000
_cell.length_c   1.000
_cell.angle_alpha   90.00
_cell.angle_beta   90.00
_cell.angle_gamma   90.00
#
_symmetry.space_group_name_H-M   'P 1'
#
loop_
_entity.id
_entity.type
_entity.pdbx_description
1 polymer ?
#
loop_
_entity_poly.entity_id
_entity_poly.type
_entity_poly.pdbx_seq_one_letter_code
_entity_poly.pdbx_strand_id
1 'polypeptide(L)'
;RVMDSLEIESCHFFGSHTGAHIASEVAIKHPDRVKKLVLDGIAMFSDEERKEYLEHYAPEIKPDEFGQHLVWAWNFVRDQFIYFPYFKKTSEHQRDEVSMPPPEFINKLVLEVLKGLTTYHKGYHAAFTHKDKERLPMITVETFCGASEDDPLKSGVDKAAELIPNSTKGFFPNESNEEGLGTKASMIRDFLKG
;
A
#
# COMPACT_ATOMS: atom_id res chain seq x y z
N ARG A 1 11.80 -3.13 -17.80
CA ARG A 1 11.27 -2.56 -19.06
C ARG A 1 11.08 -1.05 -18.99
N VAL A 2 10.32 -0.48 -18.03
CA VAL A 2 10.11 0.99 -17.94
C VAL A 2 11.46 1.70 -17.77
N MET A 3 12.26 1.28 -16.80
CA MET A 3 13.60 1.85 -16.57
C MET A 3 14.49 1.72 -17.81
N ASP A 4 14.43 0.57 -18.49
CA ASP A 4 15.23 0.32 -19.69
C ASP A 4 14.80 1.24 -20.84
N SER A 5 13.47 1.44 -21.01
CA SER A 5 12.94 2.38 -22.01
C SER A 5 13.28 3.85 -21.75
N LEU A 6 13.58 4.18 -20.47
CA LEU A 6 13.98 5.52 -20.04
C LEU A 6 15.50 5.65 -19.84
N GLU A 7 16.28 4.62 -20.20
CA GLU A 7 17.74 4.56 -20.02
C GLU A 7 18.19 4.82 -18.56
N ILE A 8 17.34 4.42 -17.59
CA ILE A 8 17.62 4.52 -16.16
C ILE A 8 18.33 3.25 -15.71
N GLU A 9 19.59 3.32 -15.38
CA GLU A 9 20.38 2.18 -14.91
C GLU A 9 19.94 1.73 -13.51
N SER A 10 19.82 2.66 -12.55
CA SER A 10 19.36 2.41 -11.20
C SER A 10 18.66 3.63 -10.60
N CYS A 11 17.70 3.42 -9.70
CA CYS A 11 17.00 4.50 -9.00
C CYS A 11 16.58 4.08 -7.60
N HIS A 12 16.08 5.03 -6.83
CA HIS A 12 15.39 4.75 -5.58
C HIS A 12 13.97 4.27 -5.87
N PHE A 13 13.46 3.36 -5.04
CA PHE A 13 12.11 2.86 -5.14
C PHE A 13 11.30 3.26 -3.91
N PHE A 14 10.08 3.70 -4.17
CA PHE A 14 9.06 3.94 -3.17
C PHE A 14 7.85 3.07 -3.51
N GLY A 15 7.34 2.32 -2.54
CA GLY A 15 6.12 1.55 -2.67
C GLY A 15 5.23 1.76 -1.46
N SER A 16 3.94 2.06 -1.71
CA SER A 16 2.94 2.20 -0.66
C SER A 16 1.93 1.06 -0.74
N HIS A 17 1.59 0.47 0.41
CA HIS A 17 0.64 -0.63 0.56
C HIS A 17 0.93 -1.82 -0.40
N THR A 18 0.03 -2.10 -1.35
CA THR A 18 0.29 -3.09 -2.42
C THR A 18 1.58 -2.80 -3.17
N GLY A 19 1.89 -1.52 -3.39
CA GLY A 19 3.13 -1.08 -4.02
C GLY A 19 4.38 -1.41 -3.21
N ALA A 20 4.28 -1.51 -1.88
CA ALA A 20 5.39 -1.92 -1.02
C ALA A 20 5.80 -3.38 -1.29
N HIS A 21 4.82 -4.29 -1.45
CA HIS A 21 5.12 -5.68 -1.82
C HIS A 21 5.72 -5.79 -3.23
N ILE A 22 5.24 -4.98 -4.18
CA ILE A 22 5.81 -4.93 -5.54
C ILE A 22 7.25 -4.41 -5.51
N ALA A 23 7.51 -3.33 -4.77
CA ALA A 23 8.84 -2.75 -4.64
C ALA A 23 9.82 -3.70 -3.93
N SER A 24 9.35 -4.45 -2.93
CA SER A 24 10.13 -5.51 -2.27
C SER A 24 10.59 -6.57 -3.26
N GLU A 25 9.69 -7.08 -4.10
CA GLU A 25 10.02 -8.08 -5.12
C GLU A 25 10.99 -7.52 -6.19
N VAL A 26 10.89 -6.23 -6.53
CA VAL A 26 11.86 -5.58 -7.43
C VAL A 26 13.25 -5.55 -6.78
N ALA A 27 13.33 -5.16 -5.50
CA ALA A 27 14.60 -5.10 -4.76
C ALA A 27 15.24 -6.49 -4.59
N ILE A 28 14.43 -7.54 -4.40
CA ILE A 28 14.91 -8.92 -4.28
C ILE A 28 15.44 -9.44 -5.62
N LYS A 29 14.70 -9.21 -6.71
CA LYS A 29 15.04 -9.75 -8.03
C LYS A 29 16.07 -8.94 -8.80
N HIS A 30 16.18 -7.67 -8.52
CA HIS A 30 17.02 -6.71 -9.23
C HIS A 30 17.72 -5.75 -8.25
N PRO A 31 18.49 -6.23 -7.27
CA PRO A 31 19.11 -5.39 -6.23
C PRO A 31 20.07 -4.35 -6.82
N ASP A 32 20.73 -4.67 -7.92
CA ASP A 32 21.60 -3.78 -8.69
C ASP A 32 20.87 -2.58 -9.33
N ARG A 33 19.56 -2.69 -9.50
CA ARG A 33 18.70 -1.64 -10.07
C ARG A 33 18.08 -0.73 -9.01
N VAL A 34 18.20 -1.08 -7.72
CA VAL A 34 17.58 -0.37 -6.59
C VAL A 34 18.65 0.26 -5.71
N LYS A 35 18.74 1.60 -5.69
CA LYS A 35 19.71 2.33 -4.85
C LYS A 35 19.29 2.29 -3.37
N LYS A 36 18.07 2.68 -3.07
CA LYS A 36 17.43 2.60 -1.75
C LYS A 36 15.95 2.30 -1.94
N LEU A 37 15.35 1.69 -0.93
CA LEU A 37 13.97 1.25 -0.92
C LEU A 37 13.19 1.91 0.21
N VAL A 38 12.01 2.44 -0.08
CA VAL A 38 11.06 2.93 0.93
C VAL A 38 9.80 2.07 0.83
N LEU A 39 9.45 1.43 1.93
CA LEU A 39 8.23 0.62 2.09
C LEU A 39 7.28 1.36 3.03
N ASP A 40 6.21 1.91 2.47
CA ASP A 40 5.23 2.71 3.16
C ASP A 40 3.95 1.89 3.38
N GLY A 41 3.60 1.60 4.64
CA GLY A 41 2.43 0.82 4.99
C GLY A 41 2.46 -0.62 4.45
N ILE A 42 3.58 -1.32 4.59
CA ILE A 42 3.64 -2.72 4.18
C ILE A 42 2.80 -3.61 5.11
N ALA A 43 1.86 -4.34 4.54
CA ALA A 43 0.96 -5.19 5.30
C ALA A 43 1.62 -6.53 5.68
N MET A 44 1.49 -6.91 6.95
CA MET A 44 2.00 -8.18 7.49
C MET A 44 0.84 -9.03 8.03
N PHE A 45 0.16 -9.72 7.11
CA PHE A 45 -1.03 -10.50 7.45
C PHE A 45 -0.72 -11.88 8.04
N SER A 46 -1.58 -12.35 8.96
CA SER A 46 -1.66 -13.75 9.37
C SER A 46 -2.24 -14.62 8.24
N ASP A 47 -2.14 -15.93 8.36
CA ASP A 47 -2.68 -16.83 7.35
C ASP A 47 -4.23 -16.78 7.31
N GLU A 48 -4.86 -16.55 8.46
CA GLU A 48 -6.30 -16.37 8.59
C GLU A 48 -6.75 -15.07 7.89
N GLU A 49 -6.07 -13.96 8.16
CA GLU A 49 -6.34 -12.67 7.50
C GLU A 49 -6.14 -12.76 5.99
N ARG A 50 -5.06 -13.43 5.54
CA ARG A 50 -4.80 -13.64 4.11
C ARG A 50 -5.96 -14.35 3.41
N LYS A 51 -6.46 -15.43 4.03
CA LYS A 51 -7.58 -16.20 3.49
C LYS A 51 -8.83 -15.34 3.39
N GLU A 52 -9.16 -14.62 4.45
CA GLU A 52 -10.32 -13.74 4.50
C GLU A 52 -10.22 -12.59 3.48
N TYR A 53 -9.04 -11.96 3.37
CA TYR A 53 -8.84 -10.87 2.42
C TYR A 53 -8.88 -11.33 0.96
N LEU A 54 -8.36 -12.50 0.66
CA LEU A 54 -8.47 -13.09 -0.68
C LEU A 54 -9.92 -13.37 -1.06
N GLU A 55 -10.76 -13.74 -0.09
CA GLU A 55 -12.17 -14.04 -0.32
C GLU A 55 -13.02 -12.77 -0.46
N HIS A 56 -12.75 -11.73 0.33
CA HIS A 56 -13.70 -10.63 0.50
C HIS A 56 -13.18 -9.25 0.09
N TYR A 57 -11.86 -9.00 0.11
CA TYR A 57 -11.35 -7.65 -0.03
C TYR A 57 -11.42 -7.12 -1.46
N ALA A 58 -11.00 -7.92 -2.42
CA ALA A 58 -10.85 -7.47 -3.80
C ALA A 58 -11.48 -8.47 -4.79
N PRO A 59 -12.82 -8.56 -4.86
CA PRO A 59 -13.49 -9.43 -5.83
C PRO A 59 -13.25 -8.94 -7.26
N GLU A 60 -13.22 -9.86 -8.22
CA GLU A 60 -13.20 -9.49 -9.64
C GLU A 60 -14.53 -8.84 -10.03
N ILE A 61 -14.47 -7.57 -10.40
CA ILE A 61 -15.64 -6.79 -10.83
C ILE A 61 -15.55 -6.52 -12.33
N LYS A 62 -16.67 -6.66 -13.02
CA LYS A 62 -16.82 -6.35 -14.45
C LYS A 62 -17.90 -5.29 -14.65
N PRO A 63 -17.78 -4.46 -15.69
CA PRO A 63 -18.87 -3.59 -16.09
C PRO A 63 -20.14 -4.40 -16.37
N ASP A 64 -21.27 -3.93 -15.90
CA ASP A 64 -22.59 -4.50 -16.13
C ASP A 64 -23.57 -3.44 -16.66
N GLU A 65 -24.66 -3.88 -17.28
CA GLU A 65 -25.63 -3.02 -17.94
C GLU A 65 -26.47 -2.17 -16.96
N PHE A 66 -26.50 -2.55 -15.67
CA PHE A 66 -27.28 -1.85 -14.65
C PHE A 66 -26.44 -0.87 -13.83
N GLY A 67 -25.13 -0.75 -14.11
CA GLY A 67 -24.24 0.15 -13.41
C GLY A 67 -23.88 -0.28 -11.97
N GLN A 68 -24.09 -1.54 -11.60
CA GLN A 68 -23.79 -2.03 -10.25
C GLN A 68 -22.29 -1.89 -9.92
N HIS A 69 -21.42 -2.04 -10.89
CA HIS A 69 -19.99 -1.81 -10.75
C HIS A 69 -19.64 -0.37 -10.32
N LEU A 70 -20.45 0.63 -10.73
CA LEU A 70 -20.25 2.03 -10.32
C LEU A 70 -20.60 2.21 -8.83
N VAL A 71 -21.72 1.63 -8.40
CA VAL A 71 -22.15 1.64 -6.99
C VAL A 71 -21.15 0.88 -6.12
N TRP A 72 -20.66 -0.26 -6.61
CA TRP A 72 -19.64 -1.02 -5.93
C TRP A 72 -18.36 -0.20 -5.77
N ALA A 73 -17.85 0.42 -6.82
CA ALA A 73 -16.62 1.22 -6.78
C ALA A 73 -16.74 2.39 -5.80
N TRP A 74 -17.89 3.07 -5.77
CA TRP A 74 -18.18 4.13 -4.82
C TRP A 74 -18.14 3.62 -3.37
N ASN A 75 -18.84 2.52 -3.07
CA ASN A 75 -18.87 1.95 -1.74
C ASN A 75 -17.50 1.39 -1.34
N PHE A 76 -16.78 0.74 -2.25
CA PHE A 76 -15.42 0.24 -2.02
C PHE A 76 -14.48 1.36 -1.54
N VAL A 77 -14.48 2.50 -2.22
CA VAL A 77 -13.64 3.64 -1.85
C VAL A 77 -14.13 4.29 -0.55
N ARG A 78 -15.42 4.62 -0.46
CA ARG A 78 -15.99 5.30 0.71
C ARG A 78 -15.82 4.50 1.99
N ASP A 79 -16.10 3.20 1.94
CA ASP A 79 -16.12 2.36 3.13
C ASP A 79 -14.72 2.12 3.72
N GLN A 80 -13.64 2.30 2.95
CA GLN A 80 -12.27 2.30 3.46
C GLN A 80 -11.97 3.48 4.42
N PHE A 81 -12.71 4.58 4.32
CA PHE A 81 -12.64 5.68 5.27
C PHE A 81 -13.47 5.45 6.53
N ILE A 82 -14.40 4.47 6.51
CA ILE A 82 -15.28 4.17 7.64
C ILE A 82 -14.81 2.93 8.40
N TYR A 83 -14.33 1.91 7.68
CA TYR A 83 -13.97 0.61 8.26
C TYR A 83 -12.61 0.11 7.75
N PHE A 84 -11.92 -0.65 8.60
CA PHE A 84 -10.77 -1.42 8.15
C PHE A 84 -10.77 -2.83 8.77
N PRO A 85 -10.76 -3.89 7.94
CA PRO A 85 -10.96 -3.85 6.49
C PRO A 85 -12.40 -3.41 6.12
N TYR A 86 -12.56 -2.75 4.99
CA TYR A 86 -13.80 -2.07 4.60
C TYR A 86 -15.04 -2.98 4.52
N PHE A 87 -14.85 -4.27 4.32
CA PHE A 87 -15.93 -5.25 4.22
C PHE A 87 -16.46 -5.71 5.60
N LYS A 88 -15.73 -5.44 6.69
CA LYS A 88 -16.16 -5.71 8.08
C LYS A 88 -16.87 -4.49 8.67
N LYS A 89 -18.17 -4.41 8.43
CA LYS A 89 -18.98 -3.25 8.84
C LYS A 89 -19.51 -3.40 10.27
N THR A 90 -18.60 -3.48 11.23
CA THR A 90 -18.90 -3.58 12.66
C THR A 90 -18.24 -2.45 13.43
N SER A 91 -18.70 -2.17 14.66
CA SER A 91 -18.12 -1.13 15.52
C SER A 91 -16.64 -1.36 15.83
N GLU A 92 -16.20 -2.61 15.91
CA GLU A 92 -14.80 -2.97 16.18
C GLU A 92 -13.84 -2.61 15.03
N HIS A 93 -14.36 -2.50 13.81
CA HIS A 93 -13.58 -2.18 12.61
C HIS A 93 -13.78 -0.75 12.14
N GLN A 94 -14.53 0.05 12.90
CA GLN A 94 -14.75 1.46 12.58
C GLN A 94 -13.46 2.26 12.80
N ARG A 95 -13.21 3.21 11.89
CA ARG A 95 -12.04 4.09 11.92
C ARG A 95 -12.45 5.45 12.48
N ASP A 96 -12.42 5.58 13.80
CA ASP A 96 -12.84 6.81 14.48
C ASP A 96 -11.85 7.96 14.30
N GLU A 97 -10.58 7.64 14.00
CA GLU A 97 -9.51 8.61 13.79
C GLU A 97 -9.49 9.23 12.37
N VAL A 98 -10.33 8.75 11.46
CA VAL A 98 -10.35 9.19 10.06
C VAL A 98 -11.63 9.96 9.76
N SER A 99 -11.47 11.20 9.31
CA SER A 99 -12.59 11.99 8.82
C SER A 99 -12.98 11.60 7.40
N MET A 100 -14.29 11.56 7.12
CA MET A 100 -14.78 11.35 5.76
C MET A 100 -14.34 12.49 4.83
N PRO A 101 -13.61 12.19 3.75
CA PRO A 101 -13.21 13.20 2.79
C PRO A 101 -14.40 13.82 2.04
N PRO A 102 -14.20 15.01 1.43
CA PRO A 102 -15.22 15.59 0.57
C PRO A 102 -15.60 14.65 -0.60
N PRO A 103 -16.85 14.68 -1.06
CA PRO A 103 -17.31 13.81 -2.16
C PRO A 103 -16.47 13.92 -3.44
N GLU A 104 -15.93 15.09 -3.72
CA GLU A 104 -15.06 15.34 -4.88
C GLU A 104 -13.76 14.54 -4.80
N PHE A 105 -13.20 14.39 -3.60
CA PHE A 105 -12.01 13.57 -3.38
C PHE A 105 -12.32 12.08 -3.53
N ILE A 106 -13.43 11.62 -2.92
CA ILE A 106 -13.90 10.23 -3.09
C ILE A 106 -14.11 9.94 -4.57
N ASN A 107 -14.78 10.85 -5.30
CA ASN A 107 -15.01 10.69 -6.74
C ASN A 107 -13.72 10.53 -7.54
N LYS A 108 -12.65 11.27 -7.22
CA LYS A 108 -11.33 11.09 -7.86
C LYS A 108 -10.80 9.66 -7.67
N LEU A 109 -10.86 9.14 -6.45
CA LEU A 109 -10.40 7.78 -6.16
C LEU A 109 -11.27 6.72 -6.85
N VAL A 110 -12.59 6.92 -6.89
CA VAL A 110 -13.53 6.05 -7.61
C VAL A 110 -13.18 5.97 -9.09
N LEU A 111 -12.85 7.10 -9.73
CA LEU A 111 -12.43 7.12 -11.13
C LEU A 111 -11.16 6.31 -11.36
N GLU A 112 -10.19 6.33 -10.43
CA GLU A 112 -8.98 5.50 -10.53
C GLU A 112 -9.31 4.01 -10.40
N VAL A 113 -10.19 3.62 -9.48
CA VAL A 113 -10.68 2.24 -9.36
C VAL A 113 -11.37 1.79 -10.65
N LEU A 114 -12.24 2.63 -11.23
CA LEU A 114 -12.96 2.32 -12.46
C LEU A 114 -12.03 2.18 -13.68
N LYS A 115 -10.96 2.96 -13.78
CA LYS A 115 -9.92 2.79 -14.83
C LYS A 115 -9.26 1.42 -14.76
N GLY A 116 -9.03 0.92 -13.55
CA GLY A 116 -8.41 -0.39 -13.30
C GLY A 116 -9.41 -1.53 -13.05
N LEU A 117 -10.71 -1.33 -13.21
CA LEU A 117 -11.78 -2.18 -12.70
C LEU A 117 -11.58 -3.69 -12.92
N THR A 118 -11.18 -4.09 -14.14
CA THR A 118 -11.00 -5.50 -14.50
C THR A 118 -9.66 -6.11 -14.06
N THR A 119 -8.77 -5.31 -13.50
CA THR A 119 -7.40 -5.74 -13.13
C THR A 119 -6.99 -5.38 -11.70
N TYR A 120 -7.70 -4.45 -11.03
CA TYR A 120 -7.31 -3.96 -9.71
C TYR A 120 -7.18 -5.09 -8.67
N HIS A 121 -8.06 -6.10 -8.72
CA HIS A 121 -8.02 -7.25 -7.83
C HIS A 121 -6.70 -8.03 -7.91
N LYS A 122 -6.06 -8.06 -9.09
CA LYS A 122 -4.79 -8.78 -9.28
C LYS A 122 -3.65 -8.24 -8.41
N GLY A 123 -3.59 -6.90 -8.26
CA GLY A 123 -2.62 -6.26 -7.38
C GLY A 123 -2.85 -6.61 -5.92
N TYR A 124 -4.09 -6.51 -5.46
CA TYR A 124 -4.46 -6.90 -4.08
C TYR A 124 -4.20 -8.38 -3.80
N HIS A 125 -4.62 -9.28 -4.70
CA HIS A 125 -4.38 -10.71 -4.54
C HIS A 125 -2.88 -11.03 -4.52
N ALA A 126 -2.07 -10.36 -5.33
CA ALA A 126 -0.62 -10.52 -5.29
C ALA A 126 -0.03 -10.11 -3.93
N ALA A 127 -0.49 -8.99 -3.35
CA ALA A 127 -0.07 -8.55 -2.03
C ALA A 127 -0.53 -9.53 -0.93
N PHE A 128 -1.78 -9.99 -0.95
CA PHE A 128 -2.30 -10.94 0.04
C PHE A 128 -1.65 -12.33 -0.04
N THR A 129 -1.14 -12.73 -1.20
CA THR A 129 -0.41 -14.00 -1.38
C THR A 129 1.09 -13.87 -1.20
N HIS A 130 1.62 -12.65 -1.00
CA HIS A 130 3.04 -12.44 -0.79
C HIS A 130 3.50 -13.07 0.51
N LYS A 131 4.60 -13.82 0.45
CA LYS A 131 5.16 -14.56 1.57
C LYS A 131 6.18 -13.70 2.33
N ASP A 132 5.71 -12.69 3.03
CA ASP A 132 6.55 -11.65 3.64
C ASP A 132 7.68 -12.23 4.50
N LYS A 133 7.37 -13.19 5.38
CA LYS A 133 8.35 -13.84 6.28
C LYS A 133 9.49 -14.55 5.54
N GLU A 134 9.21 -15.06 4.33
CA GLU A 134 10.21 -15.74 3.50
C GLU A 134 10.94 -14.75 2.58
N ARG A 135 10.24 -13.70 2.14
CA ARG A 135 10.72 -12.79 1.09
C ARG A 135 11.49 -11.60 1.63
N LEU A 136 10.97 -10.91 2.65
CA LEU A 136 11.60 -9.69 3.18
C LEU A 136 13.05 -9.90 3.66
N PRO A 137 13.42 -11.03 4.28
CA PRO A 137 14.83 -11.29 4.64
C PRO A 137 15.81 -11.35 3.45
N MET A 138 15.31 -11.48 2.22
CA MET A 138 16.13 -11.51 1.01
C MET A 138 16.47 -10.12 0.48
N ILE A 139 15.89 -9.05 1.03
CA ILE A 139 16.20 -7.67 0.65
C ILE A 139 17.57 -7.30 1.20
N THR A 140 18.50 -6.95 0.30
CA THR A 140 19.87 -6.58 0.65
C THR A 140 20.14 -5.08 0.56
N VAL A 141 19.26 -4.34 -0.13
CA VAL A 141 19.39 -2.90 -0.30
C VAL A 141 18.97 -2.14 0.96
N GLU A 142 19.55 -0.97 1.17
CA GLU A 142 19.16 -0.09 2.28
C GLU A 142 17.68 0.29 2.18
N THR A 143 16.92 -0.02 3.24
CA THR A 143 15.46 0.06 3.24
C THR A 143 14.94 0.88 4.41
N PHE A 144 14.00 1.78 4.13
CA PHE A 144 13.18 2.45 5.14
C PHE A 144 11.80 1.81 5.20
N CYS A 145 11.43 1.30 6.37
CA CYS A 145 10.08 0.80 6.65
C CYS A 145 9.30 1.86 7.39
N GLY A 146 8.25 2.40 6.80
CA GLY A 146 7.45 3.46 7.39
C GLY A 146 5.96 3.27 7.19
N ALA A 147 5.18 4.04 7.94
CA ALA A 147 3.75 4.23 7.74
C ALA A 147 3.31 5.52 8.43
N SER A 148 2.20 6.10 7.99
CA SER A 148 1.61 7.23 8.69
C SER A 148 0.96 6.78 10.01
N GLU A 149 0.87 7.69 10.97
CA GLU A 149 0.33 7.37 12.31
C GLU A 149 -1.12 6.89 12.27
N ASP A 150 -1.88 7.35 11.29
CA ASP A 150 -3.27 6.98 11.01
C ASP A 150 -3.42 5.85 9.97
N ASP A 151 -2.29 5.27 9.49
CA ASP A 151 -2.33 4.16 8.54
C ASP A 151 -2.79 2.87 9.25
N PRO A 152 -3.82 2.18 8.74
CA PRO A 152 -4.29 0.93 9.31
C PRO A 152 -3.25 -0.20 9.23
N LEU A 153 -2.24 -0.07 8.37
CA LEU A 153 -1.15 -1.05 8.19
C LEU A 153 0.10 -0.73 9.02
N LYS A 154 0.09 0.34 9.83
CA LYS A 154 1.26 0.75 10.63
C LYS A 154 1.83 -0.36 11.53
N SER A 155 1.00 -1.30 11.98
CA SER A 155 1.45 -2.45 12.79
C SER A 155 2.40 -3.40 12.05
N GLY A 156 2.47 -3.32 10.74
CA GLY A 156 3.39 -4.09 9.90
C GLY A 156 4.83 -3.55 9.89
N VAL A 157 5.02 -2.26 10.23
CA VAL A 157 6.32 -1.57 10.13
C VAL A 157 7.40 -2.26 10.98
N ASP A 158 7.11 -2.53 12.25
CA ASP A 158 8.07 -3.16 13.16
C ASP A 158 8.46 -4.55 12.67
N LYS A 159 7.47 -5.36 12.29
CA LYS A 159 7.70 -6.73 11.79
C LYS A 159 8.50 -6.74 10.48
N ALA A 160 8.23 -5.81 9.57
CA ALA A 160 8.96 -5.71 8.31
C ALA A 160 10.43 -5.28 8.57
N ALA A 161 10.64 -4.30 9.44
CA ALA A 161 11.98 -3.84 9.80
C ALA A 161 12.80 -4.92 10.52
N GLU A 162 12.17 -5.78 11.34
CA GLU A 162 12.85 -6.93 11.97
C GLU A 162 13.28 -7.99 10.96
N LEU A 163 12.55 -8.13 9.85
CA LEU A 163 12.86 -9.14 8.83
C LEU A 163 13.90 -8.68 7.82
N ILE A 164 14.01 -7.38 7.53
CA ILE A 164 14.92 -6.84 6.52
C ILE A 164 16.28 -6.50 7.15
N PRO A 165 17.37 -7.16 6.76
CA PRO A 165 18.66 -7.03 7.45
C PRO A 165 19.25 -5.62 7.47
N ASN A 166 19.05 -4.84 6.39
CA ASN A 166 19.57 -3.48 6.26
C ASN A 166 18.41 -2.47 6.23
N SER A 167 17.68 -2.38 7.34
CA SER A 167 16.53 -1.50 7.43
C SER A 167 16.61 -0.51 8.58
N THR A 168 15.97 0.62 8.36
CA THR A 168 15.56 1.59 9.38
C THR A 168 14.04 1.70 9.38
N LYS A 169 13.47 2.17 10.49
CA LYS A 169 12.02 2.34 10.61
C LYS A 169 11.65 3.73 11.14
N GLY A 170 10.46 4.18 10.82
CA GLY A 170 9.91 5.43 11.33
C GLY A 170 8.43 5.56 11.03
N PHE A 171 7.80 6.51 11.71
CA PHE A 171 6.40 6.85 11.48
C PHE A 171 6.29 8.25 10.90
N PHE A 172 5.44 8.37 9.90
CA PHE A 172 5.12 9.66 9.29
C PHE A 172 3.97 10.31 10.05
N PRO A 173 3.91 11.66 10.11
CA PRO A 173 2.75 12.33 10.64
C PRO A 173 1.50 12.04 9.79
N ASN A 174 0.33 12.35 10.35
CA ASN A 174 -0.94 12.22 9.64
C ASN A 174 -0.92 13.03 8.32
N GLU A 175 -1.31 12.38 7.22
CA GLU A 175 -1.25 12.92 5.86
C GLU A 175 -2.52 13.71 5.45
N SER A 176 -3.43 13.95 6.38
CA SER A 176 -4.70 14.64 6.09
C SER A 176 -4.53 16.12 5.73
N ASN A 177 -3.33 16.69 5.90
CA ASN A 177 -3.02 18.08 5.61
C ASN A 177 -1.65 18.25 4.91
N GLU A 178 -1.43 19.45 4.35
CA GLU A 178 -0.20 19.77 3.60
C GLU A 178 1.07 19.71 4.45
N GLU A 179 0.99 20.05 5.74
CA GLU A 179 2.13 20.01 6.65
C GLU A 179 2.61 18.59 6.88
N GLY A 180 1.70 17.66 7.16
CA GLY A 180 2.01 16.24 7.32
C GLY A 180 2.60 15.63 6.05
N LEU A 181 2.01 15.91 4.89
CA LEU A 181 2.54 15.49 3.59
C LEU A 181 3.94 16.07 3.32
N GLY A 182 4.16 17.35 3.65
CA GLY A 182 5.46 18.00 3.50
C GLY A 182 6.52 17.38 4.40
N THR A 183 6.16 17.04 5.64
CA THR A 183 7.06 16.39 6.60
C THR A 183 7.40 14.96 6.14
N LYS A 184 6.42 14.16 5.72
CA LYS A 184 6.65 12.83 5.14
C LYS A 184 7.60 12.91 3.95
N ALA A 185 7.36 13.83 3.01
CA ALA A 185 8.21 14.02 1.84
C ALA A 185 9.66 14.41 2.22
N SER A 186 9.84 15.20 3.29
CA SER A 186 11.17 15.55 3.80
C SER A 186 11.88 14.35 4.42
N MET A 187 11.21 13.58 5.28
CA MET A 187 11.78 12.38 5.90
C MET A 187 12.24 11.37 4.84
N ILE A 188 11.40 11.11 3.83
CA ILE A 188 11.75 10.22 2.71
C ILE A 188 12.96 10.79 1.94
N ARG A 189 12.97 12.07 1.63
CA ARG A 189 14.06 12.73 0.91
C ARG A 189 15.38 12.65 1.68
N ASP A 190 15.35 12.85 2.99
CA ASP A 190 16.54 12.81 3.84
C ASP A 190 17.12 11.39 3.90
N PHE A 191 16.27 10.38 4.03
CA PHE A 191 16.69 8.99 3.91
C PHE A 191 17.34 8.69 2.55
N LEU A 192 16.76 9.18 1.45
CA LEU A 192 17.27 8.92 0.10
C LEU A 192 18.60 9.63 -0.20
N LYS A 193 18.92 10.72 0.50
CA LYS A 193 20.18 11.48 0.32
C LYS A 193 21.34 10.96 1.13
N GLY A 194 21.09 10.43 2.33
CA GLY A 194 22.12 9.86 3.22
C GLY A 194 22.61 8.52 2.73
#